data_aad209f00b3c402befab0772f2bed9da
#
_entry.id   aad209f00b3c402befab0772f2bed9da
#
_cell.length_a   1.000
_cell.length_b   1.000
_cell.length_c   1.000
_cell.angle_alpha   90.00
_cell.angle_beta   90.00
_cell.angle_gamma   90.00
#
_symmetry.space_group_name_H-M   'P 1'
#
loop_
_entity.id
_entity.type
_entity.pdbx_description
1 polymer ?
#
loop_
_entity_poly.entity_id
_entity_poly.type
_entity_poly.pdbx_seq_one_letter_code
_entity_poly.pdbx_strand_id
1 'polypeptide(L)'
;MLYSALINVMVKAARRAGRSLKRDLGEIEHLQVSLKGPANFVSLADKRAEEMLYTDLEKARPGYGFLGEEGGKREGSDKTHTWIVDPLDGTTNFLHGIPQFAISIGLQREDTIIAGVIYNPANDELYIAERGKGAFLNDQRLRVAGRRQLNECVVACGLPHIGRGNHQLALQEMAALQSKVAGFRRFGAASLDLAFVAAGRLDGYWERNLQSWDVAAGLLMVREAGGTVSGIQGSDDPLLTGHVVCGNEFVHGELIKILKPLGQ
;
A
#
# COMPACT_ATOMS: atom_id res chain seq x y z
N MET A 1 -4.96 -22.98 0.40
CA MET A 1 -6.28 -22.35 0.66
C MET A 1 -7.06 -22.21 -0.65
N LEU A 2 -8.38 -22.41 -0.66
CA LEU A 2 -9.21 -22.10 -1.84
C LEU A 2 -9.60 -20.63 -1.77
N TYR A 3 -8.97 -19.80 -2.59
CA TYR A 3 -9.35 -18.40 -2.75
C TYR A 3 -10.68 -18.26 -3.48
N SER A 4 -11.39 -17.16 -3.25
CA SER A 4 -12.56 -16.83 -4.05
C SER A 4 -12.18 -16.64 -5.52
N ALA A 5 -13.15 -16.78 -6.42
CA ALA A 5 -12.92 -16.52 -7.85
C ALA A 5 -12.39 -15.11 -8.10
N LEU A 6 -12.79 -14.15 -7.26
CA LEU A 6 -12.32 -12.76 -7.33
C LEU A 6 -10.83 -12.67 -6.98
N ILE A 7 -10.43 -13.18 -5.83
CA ILE A 7 -9.02 -13.18 -5.40
C ILE A 7 -8.14 -13.93 -6.40
N ASN A 8 -8.60 -15.07 -6.95
CA ASN A 8 -7.84 -15.80 -7.96
C ASN A 8 -7.51 -14.96 -9.21
N VAL A 9 -8.46 -14.11 -9.64
CA VAL A 9 -8.24 -13.17 -10.76
C VAL A 9 -7.14 -12.18 -10.41
N MET A 10 -7.23 -11.52 -9.24
CA MET A 10 -6.27 -10.53 -8.77
C MET A 10 -4.87 -11.14 -8.61
N VAL A 11 -4.77 -12.31 -7.97
CA VAL A 11 -3.50 -13.02 -7.77
C VAL A 11 -2.84 -13.40 -9.09
N LYS A 12 -3.64 -13.90 -10.06
CA LYS A 12 -3.12 -14.25 -11.38
C LYS A 12 -2.55 -13.03 -12.11
N ALA A 13 -3.26 -11.90 -12.08
CA ALA A 13 -2.80 -10.64 -12.65
C ALA A 13 -1.52 -10.14 -11.96
N ALA A 14 -1.51 -10.06 -10.63
CA ALA A 14 -0.36 -9.61 -9.84
C ALA A 14 0.88 -10.47 -10.09
N ARG A 15 0.75 -11.81 -10.09
CA ARG A 15 1.87 -12.70 -10.36
C ARG A 15 2.40 -12.61 -11.79
N ARG A 16 1.52 -12.36 -12.78
CA ARG A 16 1.95 -12.15 -14.16
C ARG A 16 2.76 -10.87 -14.32
N ALA A 17 2.25 -9.76 -13.82
CA ALA A 17 2.97 -8.48 -13.83
C ALA A 17 4.25 -8.54 -12.99
N GLY A 18 4.23 -9.19 -11.83
CA GLY A 18 5.38 -9.38 -10.96
C GLY A 18 6.52 -10.17 -11.58
N ARG A 19 6.23 -11.16 -12.43
CA ARG A 19 7.28 -11.85 -13.20
C ARG A 19 7.99 -10.91 -14.19
N SER A 20 7.25 -9.98 -14.80
CA SER A 20 7.85 -8.95 -15.65
C SER A 20 8.74 -8.02 -14.84
N LEU A 21 8.24 -7.49 -13.72
CA LEU A 21 9.01 -6.62 -12.84
C LEU A 21 10.27 -7.30 -12.30
N LYS A 22 10.17 -8.58 -11.88
CA LYS A 22 11.34 -9.33 -11.39
C LYS A 22 12.43 -9.50 -12.45
N ARG A 23 12.04 -9.74 -13.70
CA ARG A 23 12.97 -9.77 -14.83
C ARG A 23 13.60 -8.40 -15.05
N ASP A 24 12.77 -7.35 -15.07
CA ASP A 24 13.20 -5.98 -15.31
C ASP A 24 14.13 -5.46 -14.18
N LEU A 25 13.93 -5.93 -12.93
CA LEU A 25 14.83 -5.66 -11.82
C LEU A 25 16.25 -6.18 -12.07
N GLY A 26 16.38 -7.34 -12.72
CA GLY A 26 17.67 -7.91 -13.09
C GLY A 26 18.40 -7.14 -14.22
N GLU A 27 17.67 -6.30 -14.94
CA GLU A 27 18.18 -5.54 -16.09
C GLU A 27 18.05 -4.02 -15.87
N ILE A 28 18.04 -3.59 -14.61
CA ILE A 28 17.67 -2.21 -14.23
C ILE A 28 18.55 -1.14 -14.87
N GLU A 29 19.84 -1.44 -15.16
CA GLU A 29 20.79 -0.55 -15.82
C GLU A 29 20.35 -0.16 -17.25
N HIS A 30 19.48 -0.97 -17.86
CA HIS A 30 18.97 -0.77 -19.22
C HIS A 30 17.59 -0.12 -19.25
N LEU A 31 16.94 0.11 -18.08
CA LEU A 31 15.64 0.73 -18.03
C LEU A 31 15.71 2.24 -18.31
N GLN A 32 14.83 2.71 -19.19
CA GLN A 32 14.61 4.14 -19.37
C GLN A 32 13.81 4.69 -18.20
N VAL A 33 14.31 5.78 -17.62
CA VAL A 33 13.71 6.48 -16.51
C VAL A 33 13.29 7.88 -16.94
N SER A 34 12.09 8.30 -16.63
CA SER A 34 11.63 9.68 -16.79
C SER A 34 11.25 10.30 -15.45
N LEU A 35 11.57 11.57 -15.26
CA LEU A 35 11.25 12.33 -14.07
C LEU A 35 9.87 12.99 -14.23
N LYS A 36 8.93 12.67 -13.36
CA LYS A 36 7.61 13.31 -13.27
C LYS A 36 7.61 14.44 -12.22
N GLY A 37 8.36 15.49 -12.44
CA GLY A 37 8.61 16.49 -11.41
C GLY A 37 9.71 16.07 -10.43
N PRO A 38 10.02 16.88 -9.38
CA PRO A 38 11.12 16.62 -8.46
C PRO A 38 10.99 15.26 -7.76
N ALA A 39 11.98 14.40 -7.93
CA ALA A 39 12.09 13.05 -7.35
C ALA A 39 10.89 12.10 -7.60
N ASN A 40 10.12 12.33 -8.66
CA ASN A 40 9.04 11.42 -9.06
C ASN A 40 9.42 10.70 -10.34
N PHE A 41 9.75 9.41 -10.22
CA PHE A 41 10.30 8.61 -11.31
C PHE A 41 9.24 7.68 -11.90
N VAL A 42 9.23 7.60 -13.22
CA VAL A 42 8.42 6.65 -13.99
C VAL A 42 9.33 5.81 -14.84
N SER A 43 9.24 4.51 -14.72
CA SER A 43 9.97 3.56 -15.54
C SER A 43 9.07 2.98 -16.63
N LEU A 44 9.70 2.45 -17.69
CA LEU A 44 8.95 1.68 -18.70
C LEU A 44 8.36 0.39 -18.10
N ALA A 45 8.99 -0.15 -17.06
CA ALA A 45 8.51 -1.33 -16.35
C ALA A 45 7.15 -1.07 -15.68
N ASP A 46 7.00 0.11 -15.06
CA ASP A 46 5.80 0.56 -14.37
C ASP A 46 4.60 0.60 -15.34
N LYS A 47 4.71 1.37 -16.42
CA LYS A 47 3.68 1.48 -17.44
C LYS A 47 3.31 0.14 -18.08
N ARG A 48 4.31 -0.71 -18.32
CA ARG A 48 4.07 -2.06 -18.85
C ARG A 48 3.33 -2.93 -17.86
N ALA A 49 3.68 -2.85 -16.58
CA ALA A 49 3.01 -3.58 -15.51
C ALA A 49 1.54 -3.15 -15.41
N GLU A 50 1.25 -1.84 -15.44
CA GLU A 50 -0.13 -1.34 -15.41
C GLU A 50 -0.97 -1.84 -16.58
N GLU A 51 -0.46 -1.79 -17.81
CA GLU A 51 -1.21 -2.25 -18.99
C GLU A 51 -1.46 -3.77 -18.95
N MET A 52 -0.51 -4.54 -18.39
CA MET A 52 -0.70 -5.99 -18.18
C MET A 52 -1.80 -6.26 -17.14
N LEU A 53 -1.80 -5.51 -16.03
CA LEU A 53 -2.81 -5.60 -14.97
C LEU A 53 -4.20 -5.22 -15.52
N TYR A 54 -4.30 -4.08 -16.21
CA TYR A 54 -5.54 -3.64 -16.84
C TYR A 54 -6.10 -4.72 -17.78
N THR A 55 -5.28 -5.24 -18.70
CA THR A 55 -5.71 -6.25 -19.67
C THR A 55 -6.24 -7.52 -19.00
N ASP A 56 -5.55 -8.02 -17.96
CA ASP A 56 -5.95 -9.25 -17.28
C ASP A 56 -7.22 -9.05 -16.42
N LEU A 57 -7.34 -7.90 -15.73
CA LEU A 57 -8.48 -7.58 -14.89
C LEU A 57 -9.73 -7.30 -15.73
N GLU A 58 -9.61 -6.51 -16.81
CA GLU A 58 -10.71 -6.22 -17.74
C GLU A 58 -11.22 -7.50 -18.43
N LYS A 59 -10.31 -8.36 -18.89
CA LYS A 59 -10.70 -9.66 -19.48
C LYS A 59 -11.47 -10.54 -18.50
N ALA A 60 -11.12 -10.50 -17.22
CA ALA A 60 -11.75 -11.35 -16.20
C ALA A 60 -13.07 -10.77 -15.67
N ARG A 61 -13.22 -9.46 -15.69
CA ARG A 61 -14.42 -8.72 -15.24
C ARG A 61 -14.69 -7.56 -16.20
N PRO A 62 -15.22 -7.86 -17.39
CA PRO A 62 -15.55 -6.84 -18.38
C PRO A 62 -16.54 -5.82 -17.80
N GLY A 63 -16.25 -4.56 -18.03
CA GLY A 63 -17.10 -3.46 -17.62
C GLY A 63 -16.83 -2.88 -16.24
N TYR A 64 -15.93 -3.44 -15.42
CA TYR A 64 -15.51 -2.76 -14.19
C TYR A 64 -14.69 -1.51 -14.53
N GLY A 65 -14.82 -0.45 -13.72
CA GLY A 65 -13.94 0.71 -13.80
C GLY A 65 -12.49 0.33 -13.40
N PHE A 66 -11.54 1.17 -13.82
CA PHE A 66 -10.14 1.01 -13.48
C PHE A 66 -9.55 2.38 -13.11
N LEU A 67 -8.84 2.46 -12.00
CA LEU A 67 -8.08 3.62 -11.57
C LEU A 67 -6.64 3.17 -11.34
N GLY A 68 -5.75 3.54 -12.23
CA GLY A 68 -4.31 3.25 -12.14
C GLY A 68 -3.49 4.50 -11.90
N GLU A 69 -2.29 4.33 -11.37
CA GLU A 69 -1.35 5.43 -11.13
C GLU A 69 -0.88 6.07 -12.44
N GLU A 70 -0.53 5.26 -13.45
CA GLU A 70 0.10 5.69 -14.68
C GLU A 70 -0.89 6.19 -15.74
N GLY A 71 -1.98 5.44 -15.95
CA GLY A 71 -2.99 5.73 -16.96
C GLY A 71 -4.21 6.48 -16.44
N GLY A 72 -4.31 6.68 -15.13
CA GLY A 72 -5.45 7.35 -14.50
C GLY A 72 -6.73 6.53 -14.56
N LYS A 73 -7.88 7.24 -14.62
CA LYS A 73 -9.21 6.64 -14.57
C LYS A 73 -9.69 6.20 -15.94
N ARG A 74 -10.15 4.94 -16.03
CA ARG A 74 -10.87 4.36 -17.18
C ARG A 74 -12.27 3.94 -16.70
N GLU A 75 -13.30 4.58 -17.25
CA GLU A 75 -14.69 4.31 -16.87
C GLU A 75 -15.14 2.96 -17.40
N GLY A 76 -15.80 2.17 -16.56
CA GLY A 76 -16.47 0.94 -16.94
C GLY A 76 -17.96 1.15 -17.22
N SER A 77 -18.62 0.15 -17.79
CA SER A 77 -20.09 0.09 -17.93
C SER A 77 -20.77 -0.24 -16.60
N ASP A 78 -20.13 -1.04 -15.74
CA ASP A 78 -20.53 -1.24 -14.35
C ASP A 78 -20.07 -0.03 -13.51
N LYS A 79 -21.03 0.72 -12.99
CA LYS A 79 -20.76 1.91 -12.18
C LYS A 79 -20.51 1.60 -10.69
N THR A 80 -20.62 0.34 -10.30
CA THR A 80 -20.51 -0.07 -8.89
C THR A 80 -19.13 -0.59 -8.54
N HIS A 81 -18.36 -1.12 -9.49
CA HIS A 81 -17.05 -1.73 -9.22
C HIS A 81 -15.92 -0.97 -9.92
N THR A 82 -14.84 -0.73 -9.20
CA THR A 82 -13.62 -0.10 -9.71
C THR A 82 -12.36 -0.81 -9.17
N TRP A 83 -11.51 -1.24 -10.08
CA TRP A 83 -10.15 -1.66 -9.75
C TRP A 83 -9.32 -0.43 -9.39
N ILE A 84 -8.61 -0.46 -8.27
CA ILE A 84 -7.68 0.59 -7.84
C ILE A 84 -6.29 -0.04 -7.77
N VAL A 85 -5.37 0.42 -8.62
CA VAL A 85 -4.14 -0.30 -8.93
C VAL A 85 -2.93 0.61 -8.85
N ASP A 86 -1.94 0.19 -8.08
CA ASP A 86 -0.57 0.65 -8.19
C ASP A 86 0.26 -0.48 -8.81
N PRO A 87 0.78 -0.28 -10.01
CA PRO A 87 1.56 -1.30 -10.71
C PRO A 87 2.95 -1.53 -10.10
N LEU A 88 3.51 -0.53 -9.40
CA LEU A 88 4.86 -0.58 -8.84
C LEU A 88 5.02 0.42 -7.68
N ASP A 89 4.37 0.16 -6.54
CA ASP A 89 4.65 0.90 -5.31
C ASP A 89 6.10 0.71 -4.88
N GLY A 90 6.79 1.81 -4.59
CA GLY A 90 8.21 1.80 -4.30
C GLY A 90 9.10 1.90 -5.54
N THR A 91 8.69 2.63 -6.58
CA THR A 91 9.43 2.85 -7.84
C THR A 91 10.87 3.28 -7.61
N THR A 92 11.13 4.15 -6.63
CA THR A 92 12.50 4.56 -6.28
C THR A 92 13.33 3.37 -5.78
N ASN A 93 12.77 2.53 -4.93
CA ASN A 93 13.45 1.31 -4.46
C ASN A 93 13.75 0.38 -5.62
N PHE A 94 12.77 0.15 -6.48
CA PHE A 94 12.94 -0.67 -7.68
C PHE A 94 14.08 -0.20 -8.56
N LEU A 95 14.14 1.11 -8.87
CA LEU A 95 15.18 1.71 -9.70
C LEU A 95 16.59 1.67 -9.07
N HIS A 96 16.67 1.49 -7.77
CA HIS A 96 17.93 1.31 -7.05
C HIS A 96 18.24 -0.17 -6.70
N GLY A 97 17.49 -1.13 -7.24
CA GLY A 97 17.70 -2.55 -6.96
C GLY A 97 17.36 -2.98 -5.54
N ILE A 98 16.63 -2.14 -4.78
CA ILE A 98 16.22 -2.44 -3.41
C ILE A 98 14.95 -3.32 -3.47
N PRO A 99 14.95 -4.55 -2.89
CA PRO A 99 13.84 -5.51 -3.03
C PRO A 99 12.60 -5.17 -2.18
N GLN A 100 12.30 -3.87 -2.04
CA GLN A 100 11.20 -3.32 -1.24
C GLN A 100 10.26 -2.53 -2.15
N PHE A 101 9.48 -3.25 -2.97
CA PHE A 101 8.49 -2.74 -3.89
C PHE A 101 7.38 -3.78 -4.10
N ALA A 102 6.20 -3.35 -4.52
CA ALA A 102 5.07 -4.25 -4.69
C ALA A 102 4.10 -3.80 -5.77
N ILE A 103 3.29 -4.73 -6.24
CA ILE A 103 2.06 -4.48 -6.98
C ILE A 103 0.93 -4.42 -5.95
N SER A 104 0.12 -3.38 -5.98
CA SER A 104 -1.06 -3.21 -5.13
C SER A 104 -2.33 -3.20 -5.99
N ILE A 105 -3.30 -4.07 -5.68
CA ILE A 105 -4.58 -4.16 -6.38
C ILE A 105 -5.69 -4.14 -5.33
N GLY A 106 -6.51 -3.10 -5.33
CA GLY A 106 -7.77 -3.03 -4.58
C GLY A 106 -8.97 -3.22 -5.49
N LEU A 107 -10.04 -3.81 -5.00
CA LEU A 107 -11.35 -3.73 -5.64
C LEU A 107 -12.31 -2.98 -4.73
N GLN A 108 -12.76 -1.86 -5.21
CA GLN A 108 -13.82 -1.06 -4.62
C GLN A 108 -15.18 -1.47 -5.20
N ARG A 109 -16.19 -1.63 -4.34
CA ARG A 109 -17.59 -1.70 -4.72
C ARG A 109 -18.33 -0.55 -4.04
N GLU A 110 -18.88 0.36 -4.87
CA GLU A 110 -19.41 1.63 -4.38
C GLU A 110 -18.33 2.38 -3.56
N ASP A 111 -18.54 2.67 -2.30
CA ASP A 111 -17.57 3.36 -1.43
C ASP A 111 -16.75 2.40 -0.55
N THR A 112 -16.78 1.09 -0.84
CA THR A 112 -16.20 0.09 0.05
C THR A 112 -15.16 -0.77 -0.65
N ILE A 113 -13.94 -0.87 -0.09
CA ILE A 113 -12.95 -1.84 -0.54
C ILE A 113 -13.38 -3.23 -0.07
N ILE A 114 -13.55 -4.15 -1.03
CA ILE A 114 -14.05 -5.52 -0.77
C ILE A 114 -13.00 -6.60 -0.96
N ALA A 115 -11.94 -6.32 -1.71
CA ALA A 115 -10.81 -7.24 -1.90
C ALA A 115 -9.51 -6.45 -2.08
N GLY A 116 -8.40 -7.01 -1.66
CA GLY A 116 -7.06 -6.44 -1.79
C GLY A 116 -6.00 -7.51 -2.00
N VAL A 117 -5.06 -7.25 -2.88
CA VAL A 117 -3.87 -8.06 -3.12
C VAL A 117 -2.67 -7.13 -3.16
N ILE A 118 -1.62 -7.45 -2.39
CA ILE A 118 -0.30 -6.81 -2.46
C ILE A 118 0.72 -7.92 -2.73
N TYR A 119 1.52 -7.78 -3.76
CA TYR A 119 2.50 -8.78 -4.14
C TYR A 119 3.89 -8.17 -4.27
N ASN A 120 4.82 -8.59 -3.40
CA ASN A 120 6.24 -8.30 -3.55
C ASN A 120 6.90 -9.42 -4.38
N PRO A 121 7.23 -9.17 -5.65
CA PRO A 121 7.80 -10.21 -6.50
C PRO A 121 9.27 -10.52 -6.21
N ALA A 122 9.99 -9.63 -5.54
CA ALA A 122 11.39 -9.87 -5.18
C ALA A 122 11.51 -10.99 -4.14
N ASN A 123 10.62 -10.99 -3.15
CA ASN A 123 10.61 -11.94 -2.02
C ASN A 123 9.56 -13.04 -2.17
N ASP A 124 8.75 -13.03 -3.24
CA ASP A 124 7.58 -13.89 -3.45
C ASP A 124 6.59 -13.86 -2.26
N GLU A 125 6.36 -12.67 -1.69
CA GLU A 125 5.40 -12.44 -0.63
C GLU A 125 4.08 -11.97 -1.22
N LEU A 126 3.04 -12.80 -1.08
CA LEU A 126 1.69 -12.54 -1.57
C LEU A 126 0.75 -12.29 -0.40
N TYR A 127 0.35 -11.05 -0.22
CA TYR A 127 -0.62 -10.61 0.77
C TYR A 127 -2.00 -10.51 0.13
N ILE A 128 -3.01 -11.03 0.81
CA ILE A 128 -4.39 -11.11 0.32
C ILE A 128 -5.34 -10.74 1.43
N ALA A 129 -6.36 -9.94 1.12
CA ALA A 129 -7.49 -9.71 2.01
C ALA A 129 -8.81 -9.74 1.22
N GLU A 130 -9.83 -10.32 1.80
CA GLU A 130 -11.21 -10.25 1.31
C GLU A 130 -12.12 -9.90 2.48
N ARG A 131 -13.00 -8.93 2.28
CA ARG A 131 -13.84 -8.38 3.33
C ARG A 131 -14.65 -9.47 4.04
N GLY A 132 -14.50 -9.55 5.38
CA GLY A 132 -15.12 -10.54 6.22
C GLY A 132 -14.48 -11.93 6.19
N LYS A 133 -13.38 -12.13 5.44
CA LYS A 133 -12.70 -13.43 5.34
C LYS A 133 -11.31 -13.46 5.97
N GLY A 134 -10.79 -12.29 6.34
CA GLY A 134 -9.48 -12.12 6.94
C GLY A 134 -8.39 -11.79 5.93
N ALA A 135 -7.18 -11.57 6.45
CA ALA A 135 -5.98 -11.31 5.68
C ALA A 135 -4.99 -12.49 5.77
N PHE A 136 -4.21 -12.70 4.71
CA PHE A 136 -3.28 -13.85 4.59
C PHE A 136 -1.99 -13.43 3.90
N LEU A 137 -0.87 -14.04 4.31
CA LEU A 137 0.42 -14.01 3.62
C LEU A 137 0.78 -15.44 3.23
N ASN A 138 0.93 -15.72 1.93
CA ASN A 138 1.30 -17.04 1.42
C ASN A 138 0.51 -18.16 2.12
N ASP A 139 -0.82 -18.05 2.15
CA ASP A 139 -1.79 -18.96 2.80
C ASP A 139 -1.81 -18.96 4.34
N GLN A 140 -0.93 -18.23 5.01
CA GLN A 140 -0.93 -18.10 6.46
C GLN A 140 -1.78 -16.89 6.89
N ARG A 141 -2.72 -17.12 7.83
CA ARG A 141 -3.59 -16.08 8.32
C ARG A 141 -2.82 -15.02 9.11
N LEU A 142 -3.06 -13.76 8.78
CA LEU A 142 -2.42 -12.61 9.42
C LEU A 142 -3.18 -12.14 10.67
N ARG A 143 -2.42 -11.52 11.55
CA ARG A 143 -2.89 -10.74 12.70
C ARG A 143 -1.93 -9.58 12.94
N VAL A 144 -2.47 -8.42 13.27
CA VAL A 144 -1.66 -7.28 13.74
C VAL A 144 -0.94 -7.64 15.03
N ALA A 145 0.17 -6.96 15.30
CA ALA A 145 0.96 -7.18 16.52
C ALA A 145 0.13 -6.92 17.80
N GLY A 146 0.42 -7.66 18.85
CA GLY A 146 -0.28 -7.55 20.13
C GLY A 146 0.39 -6.61 21.16
N ARG A 147 1.48 -5.91 20.80
CA ARG A 147 2.21 -4.99 21.72
C ARG A 147 1.34 -3.79 22.05
N ARG A 148 1.41 -3.33 23.28
CA ARG A 148 0.56 -2.24 23.81
C ARG A 148 1.35 -1.04 24.31
N GLN A 149 2.67 -1.12 24.37
CA GLN A 149 3.54 -0.03 24.84
C GLN A 149 4.42 0.43 23.68
N LEU A 150 4.45 1.73 23.41
CA LEU A 150 5.22 2.28 22.29
C LEU A 150 6.72 1.95 22.39
N ASN A 151 7.27 1.91 23.61
CA ASN A 151 8.67 1.57 23.83
C ASN A 151 9.05 0.11 23.48
N GLU A 152 8.07 -0.73 23.19
CA GLU A 152 8.25 -2.10 22.68
C GLU A 152 7.97 -2.19 21.16
N CYS A 153 7.49 -1.10 20.57
CA CYS A 153 6.94 -1.10 19.21
C CYS A 153 7.98 -0.69 18.17
N VAL A 154 7.94 -1.35 17.03
CA VAL A 154 8.61 -0.91 15.82
C VAL A 154 7.56 -0.27 14.91
N VAL A 155 7.75 1.01 14.60
CA VAL A 155 6.82 1.77 13.75
C VAL A 155 7.50 2.21 12.47
N ALA A 156 6.71 2.43 11.42
CA ALA A 156 7.20 3.00 10.18
C ALA A 156 6.44 4.27 9.80
N CYS A 157 7.05 5.10 8.95
CA CYS A 157 6.39 6.23 8.33
C CYS A 157 6.83 6.40 6.87
N GLY A 158 5.99 7.08 6.09
CA GLY A 158 6.45 7.70 4.86
C GLY A 158 6.98 9.11 5.08
N LEU A 159 7.79 9.56 4.14
CA LEU A 159 8.33 10.91 4.13
C LEU A 159 8.00 11.59 2.81
N PRO A 160 7.72 12.90 2.84
CA PRO A 160 7.44 13.64 1.62
C PRO A 160 8.65 13.61 0.66
N HIS A 161 8.34 13.56 -0.63
CA HIS A 161 9.35 13.68 -1.68
C HIS A 161 9.83 15.12 -1.84
N ILE A 162 11.00 15.30 -2.50
CA ILE A 162 11.53 16.63 -2.84
C ILE A 162 10.48 17.42 -3.64
N GLY A 163 10.16 18.62 -3.16
CA GLY A 163 9.18 19.52 -3.79
C GLY A 163 7.70 19.15 -3.55
N ARG A 164 7.40 18.14 -2.70
CA ARG A 164 6.02 17.75 -2.34
C ARG A 164 5.88 17.62 -0.83
N GLY A 165 4.68 17.90 -0.33
CA GLY A 165 4.34 17.75 1.08
C GLY A 165 5.03 18.73 2.01
N ASN A 166 4.86 18.54 3.31
CA ASN A 166 5.43 19.37 4.37
C ASN A 166 6.58 18.65 5.08
N HIS A 167 7.82 18.93 4.64
CA HIS A 167 9.04 18.32 5.21
C HIS A 167 9.25 18.67 6.67
N GLN A 168 8.93 19.92 7.08
CA GLN A 168 9.09 20.35 8.47
C GLN A 168 8.15 19.58 9.38
N LEU A 169 6.89 19.42 8.98
CA LEU A 169 5.92 18.63 9.74
C LEU A 169 6.36 17.17 9.86
N ALA A 170 6.82 16.55 8.78
CA ALA A 170 7.31 15.18 8.80
C ALA A 170 8.48 14.99 9.80
N LEU A 171 9.43 15.94 9.84
CA LEU A 171 10.52 15.92 10.82
C LEU A 171 10.02 16.11 12.26
N GLN A 172 9.02 16.94 12.49
CA GLN A 172 8.39 17.13 13.80
C GLN A 172 7.69 15.84 14.27
N GLU A 173 6.97 15.17 13.38
CA GLU A 173 6.32 13.87 13.66
C GLU A 173 7.34 12.79 14.02
N MET A 174 8.42 12.68 13.24
CA MET A 174 9.52 11.77 13.54
C MET A 174 10.16 12.07 14.89
N ALA A 175 10.49 13.32 15.18
CA ALA A 175 11.10 13.75 16.43
C ALA A 175 10.19 13.44 17.65
N ALA A 176 8.86 13.65 17.48
CA ALA A 176 7.89 13.39 18.55
C ALA A 176 7.76 11.90 18.91
N LEU A 177 8.06 11.00 17.97
CA LEU A 177 7.91 9.55 18.13
C LEU A 177 9.24 8.83 18.40
N GLN A 178 10.36 9.33 17.87
CA GLN A 178 11.66 8.66 17.91
C GLN A 178 12.08 8.23 19.33
N SER A 179 11.86 9.08 20.33
CA SER A 179 12.23 8.80 21.72
C SER A 179 11.24 7.89 22.47
N LYS A 180 10.13 7.51 21.84
CA LYS A 180 9.03 6.77 22.46
C LYS A 180 8.90 5.34 21.97
N VAL A 181 9.51 4.99 20.84
CA VAL A 181 9.37 3.69 20.18
C VAL A 181 10.67 2.90 20.25
N ALA A 182 10.58 1.56 20.24
CA ALA A 182 11.74 0.67 20.22
C ALA A 182 12.53 0.75 18.91
N GLY A 183 11.87 1.08 17.82
CA GLY A 183 12.51 1.21 16.52
C GLY A 183 11.68 1.97 15.51
N PHE A 184 12.38 2.62 14.60
CA PHE A 184 11.79 3.42 13.53
C PHE A 184 12.21 2.89 12.17
N ARG A 185 11.29 2.87 11.19
CA ARG A 185 11.56 2.42 9.82
C ARG A 185 10.98 3.41 8.79
N ARG A 186 11.65 3.48 7.65
CA ARG A 186 11.18 4.16 6.45
C ARG A 186 11.51 3.26 5.26
N PHE A 187 10.56 2.45 4.82
CA PHE A 187 10.81 1.46 3.76
C PHE A 187 10.58 2.02 2.35
N GLY A 188 9.65 2.98 2.19
CA GLY A 188 9.41 3.67 0.93
C GLY A 188 8.54 2.92 -0.06
N ALA A 189 7.63 2.08 0.45
CA ALA A 189 6.55 1.43 -0.27
C ALA A 189 5.34 1.32 0.66
N ALA A 190 4.37 2.22 0.50
CA ALA A 190 3.26 2.39 1.44
C ALA A 190 2.38 1.13 1.54
N SER A 191 2.14 0.46 0.42
CA SER A 191 1.36 -0.79 0.40
C SER A 191 2.03 -1.89 1.22
N LEU A 192 3.38 -2.02 1.13
CA LEU A 192 4.13 -2.99 1.94
C LEU A 192 4.18 -2.59 3.41
N ASP A 193 4.30 -1.31 3.74
CA ASP A 193 4.26 -0.84 5.12
C ASP A 193 2.92 -1.22 5.78
N LEU A 194 1.80 -1.02 5.09
CA LEU A 194 0.47 -1.48 5.52
C LEU A 194 0.38 -3.00 5.64
N ALA A 195 0.91 -3.74 4.66
CA ALA A 195 0.97 -5.20 4.71
C ALA A 195 1.80 -5.71 5.90
N PHE A 196 2.91 -5.03 6.24
CA PHE A 196 3.75 -5.38 7.39
C PHE A 196 3.04 -5.11 8.72
N VAL A 197 2.22 -4.06 8.81
CA VAL A 197 1.34 -3.86 9.97
C VAL A 197 0.32 -4.98 10.08
N ALA A 198 -0.33 -5.35 8.98
CA ALA A 198 -1.29 -6.46 8.96
C ALA A 198 -0.66 -7.80 9.35
N ALA A 199 0.64 -8.00 9.03
CA ALA A 199 1.40 -9.20 9.37
C ALA A 199 2.02 -9.17 10.78
N GLY A 200 1.86 -8.08 11.54
CA GLY A 200 2.46 -7.91 12.87
C GLY A 200 3.99 -7.75 12.85
N ARG A 201 4.59 -7.50 11.68
CA ARG A 201 6.01 -7.18 11.51
C ARG A 201 6.32 -5.75 11.93
N LEU A 202 5.35 -4.85 11.73
CA LEU A 202 5.31 -3.50 12.29
C LEU A 202 4.13 -3.40 13.25
N ASP A 203 4.29 -2.57 14.28
CA ASP A 203 3.26 -2.32 15.27
C ASP A 203 2.34 -1.16 14.86
N GLY A 204 2.87 -0.22 14.09
CA GLY A 204 2.12 0.90 13.56
C GLY A 204 2.80 1.54 12.35
N TYR A 205 2.01 2.29 11.61
CA TYR A 205 2.46 3.06 10.45
C TYR A 205 1.65 4.34 10.31
N TRP A 206 2.28 5.40 9.82
CA TRP A 206 1.60 6.61 9.37
C TRP A 206 2.27 7.22 8.15
N GLU A 207 1.48 7.84 7.30
CA GLU A 207 1.94 8.62 6.16
C GLU A 207 0.88 9.66 5.75
N ARG A 208 1.34 10.71 5.07
CA ARG A 208 0.49 11.78 4.55
C ARG A 208 0.59 11.87 3.04
N ASN A 209 -0.49 12.39 2.42
CA ASN A 209 -0.55 12.72 0.99
C ASN A 209 -0.36 11.51 0.05
N LEU A 210 -0.82 10.35 0.48
CA LEU A 210 -0.92 9.14 -0.33
C LEU A 210 -2.07 9.24 -1.32
N GLN A 211 -1.99 8.48 -2.39
CA GLN A 211 -3.08 8.30 -3.34
C GLN A 211 -3.90 7.06 -2.99
N SER A 212 -5.10 6.96 -3.55
CA SER A 212 -5.97 5.80 -3.29
C SER A 212 -5.36 4.46 -3.69
N TRP A 213 -4.54 4.43 -4.75
CA TRP A 213 -3.86 3.21 -5.19
C TRP A 213 -2.76 2.74 -4.23
N ASP A 214 -2.09 3.65 -3.53
CA ASP A 214 -1.09 3.32 -2.50
C ASP A 214 -1.71 2.57 -1.33
N VAL A 215 -2.98 2.86 -1.02
CA VAL A 215 -3.59 2.47 0.27
C VAL A 215 -4.75 1.47 0.16
N ALA A 216 -5.50 1.44 -0.94
CA ALA A 216 -6.77 0.70 -1.02
C ALA A 216 -6.66 -0.76 -0.55
N ALA A 217 -5.71 -1.51 -1.06
CA ALA A 217 -5.49 -2.91 -0.67
C ALA A 217 -5.02 -3.04 0.79
N GLY A 218 -4.07 -2.19 1.19
CA GLY A 218 -3.44 -2.22 2.51
C GLY A 218 -4.41 -1.87 3.64
N LEU A 219 -5.29 -0.88 3.44
CA LEU A 219 -6.32 -0.49 4.42
C LEU A 219 -7.25 -1.67 4.76
N LEU A 220 -7.71 -2.41 3.73
CA LEU A 220 -8.51 -3.61 3.94
C LEU A 220 -7.70 -4.67 4.68
N MET A 221 -6.44 -4.86 4.30
CA MET A 221 -5.57 -5.88 4.89
C MET A 221 -5.38 -5.68 6.40
N VAL A 222 -5.09 -4.45 6.82
CA VAL A 222 -4.94 -4.11 8.24
C VAL A 222 -6.25 -4.37 9.00
N ARG A 223 -7.41 -3.95 8.45
CA ARG A 223 -8.73 -4.18 9.07
C ARG A 223 -9.03 -5.67 9.20
N GLU A 224 -8.81 -6.45 8.16
CA GLU A 224 -9.06 -7.90 8.14
C GLU A 224 -8.07 -8.70 9.02
N ALA A 225 -6.91 -8.11 9.34
CA ALA A 225 -5.96 -8.66 10.32
C ALA A 225 -6.29 -8.25 11.77
N GLY A 226 -7.38 -7.50 11.99
CA GLY A 226 -7.84 -7.05 13.31
C GLY A 226 -7.19 -5.75 13.78
N GLY A 227 -6.61 -4.97 12.88
CA GLY A 227 -6.06 -3.64 13.15
C GLY A 227 -7.08 -2.52 13.00
N THR A 228 -6.72 -1.35 13.50
CA THR A 228 -7.44 -0.09 13.37
C THR A 228 -6.76 0.79 12.35
N VAL A 229 -7.54 1.46 11.51
CA VAL A 229 -7.08 2.37 10.47
C VAL A 229 -7.96 3.61 10.45
N SER A 230 -7.35 4.79 10.45
CA SER A 230 -8.02 6.08 10.24
C SER A 230 -7.09 7.08 9.57
N GLY A 231 -7.61 8.24 9.18
CA GLY A 231 -6.80 9.41 8.93
C GLY A 231 -6.19 9.98 10.22
N ILE A 232 -5.31 10.97 10.09
CA ILE A 232 -4.57 11.54 11.23
C ILE A 232 -5.49 12.29 12.20
N GLN A 233 -6.65 12.78 11.75
CA GLN A 233 -7.65 13.39 12.63
C GLN A 233 -8.42 12.35 13.48
N GLY A 234 -8.28 11.07 13.17
CA GLY A 234 -8.87 9.95 13.90
C GLY A 234 -10.23 9.47 13.38
N SER A 235 -10.92 10.28 12.57
CA SER A 235 -12.27 9.98 12.04
C SER A 235 -12.35 10.02 10.52
N ASP A 236 -11.36 10.60 9.85
CA ASP A 236 -11.33 10.76 8.40
C ASP A 236 -11.05 9.44 7.69
N ASP A 237 -11.61 9.28 6.51
CA ASP A 237 -11.33 8.13 5.65
C ASP A 237 -9.99 8.30 4.93
N PRO A 238 -9.00 7.43 5.19
CA PRO A 238 -7.71 7.49 4.53
C PRO A 238 -7.77 7.35 3.01
N LEU A 239 -8.77 6.64 2.49
CA LEU A 239 -8.94 6.45 1.05
C LEU A 239 -9.25 7.78 0.33
N LEU A 240 -9.93 8.71 1.03
CA LEU A 240 -10.30 10.02 0.51
C LEU A 240 -9.26 11.08 0.80
N THR A 241 -8.68 11.06 2.01
CA THR A 241 -7.75 12.10 2.46
C THR A 241 -6.29 11.84 2.10
N GLY A 242 -5.93 10.59 1.82
CA GLY A 242 -4.54 10.18 1.64
C GLY A 242 -3.70 10.26 2.92
N HIS A 243 -4.32 10.46 4.08
CA HIS A 243 -3.64 10.49 5.37
C HIS A 243 -3.95 9.22 6.13
N VAL A 244 -2.94 8.45 6.50
CA VAL A 244 -3.08 7.14 7.12
C VAL A 244 -2.41 7.11 8.48
N VAL A 245 -3.09 6.55 9.47
CA VAL A 245 -2.51 6.03 10.71
C VAL A 245 -3.09 4.64 10.94
N CYS A 246 -2.27 3.65 11.22
CA CYS A 246 -2.73 2.30 11.51
C CYS A 246 -1.86 1.55 12.52
N GLY A 247 -2.44 0.51 13.09
CA GLY A 247 -1.83 -0.37 14.09
C GLY A 247 -2.88 -1.24 14.77
N ASN A 248 -2.54 -1.90 15.88
CA ASN A 248 -3.57 -2.38 16.77
C ASN A 248 -4.26 -1.20 17.47
N GLU A 249 -5.38 -1.42 18.13
CA GLU A 249 -6.19 -0.36 18.77
C GLU A 249 -5.37 0.56 19.69
N PHE A 250 -4.45 0.01 20.49
CA PHE A 250 -3.64 0.77 21.44
C PHE A 250 -2.59 1.61 20.74
N VAL A 251 -1.82 1.01 19.85
CA VAL A 251 -0.75 1.70 19.10
C VAL A 251 -1.36 2.78 18.21
N HIS A 252 -2.45 2.48 17.49
CA HIS A 252 -3.19 3.46 16.71
C HIS A 252 -3.63 4.67 17.56
N GLY A 253 -4.23 4.40 18.74
CA GLY A 253 -4.66 5.47 19.65
C GLY A 253 -3.50 6.34 20.15
N GLU A 254 -2.36 5.75 20.50
CA GLU A 254 -1.17 6.50 20.91
C GLU A 254 -0.55 7.31 19.76
N LEU A 255 -0.49 6.75 18.55
CA LEU A 255 -0.03 7.48 17.36
C LEU A 255 -0.93 8.70 17.07
N ILE A 256 -2.26 8.54 17.12
CA ILE A 256 -3.20 9.65 16.93
C ILE A 256 -2.98 10.75 17.97
N LYS A 257 -2.83 10.41 19.26
CA LYS A 257 -2.57 11.40 20.33
C LYS A 257 -1.33 12.24 20.08
N ILE A 258 -0.29 11.66 19.47
CA ILE A 258 0.97 12.34 19.21
C ILE A 258 0.93 13.13 17.89
N LEU A 259 0.35 12.55 16.82
CA LEU A 259 0.41 13.11 15.48
C LEU A 259 -0.65 14.20 15.22
N LYS A 260 -1.86 14.03 15.76
CA LYS A 260 -2.98 14.97 15.53
C LYS A 260 -2.67 16.42 15.93
N PRO A 261 -2.04 16.69 17.10
CA PRO A 261 -1.73 18.08 17.49
C PRO A 261 -0.68 18.77 16.61
N LEU A 262 0.18 17.99 15.93
CA LEU A 262 1.26 18.53 15.10
C LEU A 262 0.78 19.03 13.73
N GLY A 263 -0.37 18.56 13.28
CA GLY A 263 -0.95 18.91 11.97
C GLY A 263 -2.01 20.03 12.03
N GLN A 264 -2.08 20.80 13.11
CA GLN A 264 -2.99 21.93 13.28
C GLN A 264 -2.33 23.26 12.95
#